data_b4480ad8a8482491837c5f523e29e549
#
_entry.id   b4480ad8a8482491837c5f523e29e549
#
_cell.length_a   1.000
_cell.length_b   1.000
_cell.length_c   1.000
_cell.angle_alpha   90.00
_cell.angle_beta   90.00
_cell.angle_gamma   90.00
#
_symmetry.space_group_name_H-M   'P 1'
#
loop_
_entity.id
_entity.type
_entity.pdbx_description
1 polymer ?
#
loop_
_entity_poly.entity_id
_entity_poly.type
_entity_poly.pdbx_seq_one_letter_code
_entity_poly.pdbx_strand_id
1 'polypeptide(L)'
;MGIVKGNRRGTGPASRFSQLINAELRAEVARQRLSLRMLEDMTGISKTRLSNTINQDASPLNTNEVDVLCEALRLSPSDIFLKAYTAHEKEMGL
;
A
#
# COMPACT_ATOMS: atom_id res chain seq x y z
N MET A 1 -12.05 25.41 -6.45
CA MET A 1 -12.09 24.85 -6.50
C MET A 1 -12.43 24.00 -6.75
N GLY A 2 -12.70 23.74 -6.89
CA GLY A 2 -13.05 22.84 -6.95
C GLY A 2 -13.13 21.92 -6.75
N ILE A 3 -12.93 21.69 -6.55
CA ILE A 3 -12.86 20.93 -6.20
C ILE A 3 -12.93 19.89 -6.32
N VAL A 4 -12.79 19.72 -6.52
CA VAL A 4 -12.63 18.58 -6.27
C VAL A 4 -13.67 17.77 -5.75
N LYS A 5 -14.70 17.70 -6.23
CA LYS A 5 -15.73 16.99 -5.82
C LYS A 5 -15.61 15.59 -5.82
N GLY A 6 -15.19 15.00 -6.86
CA GLY A 6 -15.07 13.57 -6.96
C GLY A 6 -14.12 12.98 -5.97
N ASN A 7 -13.25 13.81 -5.45
CA ASN A 7 -12.27 13.33 -4.53
C ASN A 7 -12.52 13.72 -3.14
N ARG A 8 -13.67 14.21 -2.87
CA ARG A 8 -13.90 14.68 -1.57
C ARG A 8 -13.70 13.65 -0.51
N ARG A 9 -13.81 12.40 -0.83
CA ARG A 9 -13.57 11.39 0.14
C ARG A 9 -12.14 10.97 0.20
N GLY A 10 -11.33 11.50 -0.65
CA GLY A 10 -9.92 11.19 -0.68
C GLY A 10 -9.62 9.79 -1.06
N THR A 11 -10.59 9.06 -1.57
CA THR A 11 -10.34 7.71 -1.95
C THR A 11 -10.52 7.60 -3.43
N GLY A 12 -10.38 6.65 -4.02
CA GLY A 12 -10.43 6.41 -5.42
C GLY A 12 -9.37 5.41 -5.68
N PRO A 13 -9.08 5.11 -6.92
CA PRO A 13 -8.05 4.17 -7.27
C PRO A 13 -6.70 4.65 -6.76
N ALA A 14 -5.81 3.74 -6.47
CA ALA A 14 -4.47 4.09 -6.03
C ALA A 14 -3.74 4.83 -7.14
N SER A 15 -3.04 5.90 -6.80
CA SER A 15 -2.14 6.58 -7.72
C SER A 15 -0.99 5.66 -8.06
N ARG A 16 -0.19 6.02 -9.07
CA ARG A 16 0.94 5.17 -9.44
C ARG A 16 1.91 4.97 -8.29
N PHE A 17 2.20 6.01 -7.54
CA PHE A 17 3.08 5.90 -6.38
C PHE A 17 2.47 4.97 -5.32
N SER A 18 1.18 5.09 -5.06
CA SER A 18 0.50 4.21 -4.11
C SER A 18 0.50 2.76 -4.59
N GLN A 19 0.36 2.55 -5.89
CA GLN A 19 0.44 1.20 -6.46
C GLN A 19 1.82 0.59 -6.23
N LEU A 20 2.85 1.40 -6.33
CA LEU A 20 4.22 0.92 -6.11
C LEU A 20 4.46 0.58 -4.64
N ILE A 21 3.87 1.34 -3.73
CA ILE A 21 3.91 1.00 -2.31
C ILE A 21 3.18 -0.33 -2.06
N ASN A 22 2.00 -0.46 -2.63
CA ASN A 22 1.23 -1.70 -2.50
C ASN A 22 2.03 -2.89 -3.04
N ALA A 23 2.72 -2.69 -4.17
CA ALA A 23 3.52 -3.76 -4.78
C ALA A 23 4.69 -4.20 -3.90
N GLU A 24 5.34 -3.26 -3.22
CA GLU A 24 6.44 -3.61 -2.32
C GLU A 24 5.92 -4.45 -1.16
N LEU A 25 4.78 -4.06 -0.61
CA LEU A 25 4.19 -4.81 0.50
C LEU A 25 3.68 -6.17 0.04
N ARG A 26 3.07 -6.23 -1.14
CA ARG A 26 2.60 -7.49 -1.71
C ARG A 26 3.74 -8.48 -1.89
N ALA A 27 4.88 -7.99 -2.39
CA ALA A 27 6.05 -8.83 -2.59
C ALA A 27 6.55 -9.39 -1.26
N GLU A 28 6.53 -8.56 -0.22
CA GLU A 28 7.00 -9.00 1.08
C GLU A 28 6.06 -10.03 1.71
N VAL A 29 4.76 -9.81 1.57
CA VAL A 29 3.75 -10.76 2.03
C VAL A 29 3.96 -12.12 1.36
N ALA A 30 4.23 -12.10 0.06
CA ALA A 30 4.48 -13.34 -0.68
C ALA A 30 5.78 -14.00 -0.23
N ARG A 31 6.81 -13.20 0.00
CA ARG A 31 8.09 -13.74 0.45
C ARG A 31 7.98 -14.41 1.80
N GLN A 32 7.18 -13.84 2.69
CA GLN A 32 6.98 -14.40 4.02
C GLN A 32 5.87 -15.46 4.04
N ARG A 33 5.23 -15.70 2.89
CA ARG A 33 4.19 -16.72 2.74
C ARG A 33 3.02 -16.51 3.68
N LEU A 34 2.58 -15.27 3.80
CA LEU A 34 1.48 -14.92 4.66
C LEU A 34 0.18 -14.89 3.87
N SER A 35 -0.89 -15.44 4.46
CA SER A 35 -2.22 -15.32 3.86
C SER A 35 -2.85 -14.01 4.29
N LEU A 36 -3.91 -13.61 3.61
CA LEU A 36 -4.68 -12.43 4.03
C LEU A 36 -5.23 -12.60 5.45
N ARG A 37 -5.62 -13.83 5.79
CA ARG A 37 -6.13 -14.10 7.11
C ARG A 37 -5.07 -13.89 8.18
N MET A 38 -3.86 -14.35 7.91
CA MET A 38 -2.74 -14.15 8.82
C MET A 38 -2.45 -12.67 8.98
N LEU A 39 -2.45 -11.93 7.87
CA LEU A 39 -2.23 -10.50 7.93
C LEU A 39 -3.32 -9.78 8.69
N GLU A 40 -4.56 -10.19 8.52
CA GLU A 40 -5.66 -9.60 9.27
C GLU A 40 -5.43 -9.81 10.77
N ASP A 41 -5.03 -11.02 11.16
CA ASP A 41 -4.77 -11.33 12.56
C ASP A 41 -3.61 -10.50 13.11
N MET A 42 -2.59 -10.29 12.30
CA MET A 42 -1.39 -9.55 12.73
C MET A 42 -1.60 -8.04 12.80
N THR A 43 -2.47 -7.52 11.95
CA THR A 43 -2.57 -6.06 11.78
C THR A 43 -3.90 -5.48 12.24
N GLY A 44 -4.94 -6.30 12.31
CA GLY A 44 -6.29 -5.79 12.57
C GLY A 44 -6.94 -5.17 11.34
N ILE A 45 -6.27 -5.15 10.19
CA ILE A 45 -6.86 -4.63 8.96
C ILE A 45 -7.64 -5.77 8.32
N SER A 46 -8.87 -5.51 7.90
CA SER A 46 -9.73 -6.56 7.37
C SER A 46 -9.17 -7.18 6.09
N LYS A 47 -9.47 -8.44 5.85
CA LYS A 47 -9.05 -9.12 4.63
C LYS A 47 -9.55 -8.39 3.39
N THR A 48 -10.77 -7.87 3.42
CA THR A 48 -11.32 -7.12 2.29
C THR A 48 -10.48 -5.89 2.01
N ARG A 49 -10.14 -5.16 3.05
CA ARG A 49 -9.32 -3.95 2.89
C ARG A 49 -7.93 -4.31 2.37
N LEU A 50 -7.32 -5.36 2.91
CA LEU A 50 -6.01 -5.82 2.48
C LEU A 50 -6.04 -6.23 1.01
N SER A 51 -7.06 -6.97 0.60
CA SER A 51 -7.20 -7.39 -0.79
C SER A 51 -7.37 -6.19 -1.72
N ASN A 52 -8.22 -5.24 -1.35
CA ASN A 52 -8.49 -4.07 -2.19
C ASN A 52 -7.28 -3.17 -2.34
N THR A 53 -6.43 -3.13 -1.34
CA THR A 53 -5.25 -2.25 -1.38
C THR A 53 -4.05 -2.99 -1.95
N ILE A 54 -3.52 -3.94 -1.23
CA ILE A 54 -2.27 -4.59 -1.61
C ILE A 54 -2.40 -5.39 -2.89
N ASN A 55 -3.49 -6.13 -3.05
CA ASN A 55 -3.60 -7.05 -4.18
C ASN A 55 -4.22 -6.43 -5.43
N GLN A 56 -5.15 -5.51 -5.26
CA GLN A 56 -5.94 -5.03 -6.40
C GLN A 56 -5.68 -3.58 -6.78
N ASP A 57 -4.96 -2.84 -5.98
CA ASP A 57 -4.71 -1.42 -6.20
C ASP A 57 -6.00 -0.60 -6.37
N ALA A 58 -7.09 -1.09 -5.79
CA ALA A 58 -8.37 -0.40 -5.90
C ALA A 58 -8.40 0.85 -5.02
N SER A 59 -7.57 0.88 -3.98
CA SER A 59 -7.46 2.02 -3.08
C SER A 59 -6.05 2.11 -2.56
N PRO A 60 -5.60 3.31 -2.19
CA PRO A 60 -4.30 3.45 -1.53
C PRO A 60 -4.42 3.09 -0.06
N LEU A 61 -3.32 2.69 0.54
CA LEU A 61 -3.23 2.53 1.98
C LEU A 61 -3.06 3.91 2.61
N ASN A 62 -3.62 4.12 3.78
CA ASN A 62 -3.31 5.33 4.53
C ASN A 62 -2.03 5.11 5.33
N THR A 63 -1.48 6.16 5.93
CA THR A 63 -0.21 6.07 6.62
C THR A 63 -0.28 5.17 7.85
N ASN A 64 -1.42 5.13 8.54
CA ASN A 64 -1.56 4.22 9.67
C ASN A 64 -1.49 2.77 9.22
N GLU A 65 -2.10 2.47 8.10
CA GLU A 65 -2.07 1.12 7.55
C GLU A 65 -0.67 0.71 7.12
N VAL A 66 0.05 1.64 6.49
CA VAL A 66 1.43 1.37 6.09
C VAL A 66 2.29 1.09 7.33
N ASP A 67 2.11 1.89 8.38
CA ASP A 67 2.86 1.72 9.60
C ASP A 67 2.61 0.35 10.23
N VAL A 68 1.35 -0.02 10.38
CA VAL A 68 0.98 -1.29 10.99
C VAL A 68 1.47 -2.47 10.14
N LEU A 69 1.34 -2.36 8.82
CA LEU A 69 1.82 -3.42 7.93
C LEU A 69 3.32 -3.56 7.99
N CYS A 70 4.05 -2.46 7.98
CA CYS A 70 5.50 -2.49 8.05
C CYS A 70 5.95 -3.11 9.37
N GLU A 71 5.29 -2.77 10.45
CA GLU A 71 5.61 -3.35 11.74
C GLU A 71 5.38 -4.87 11.74
N ALA A 72 4.24 -5.29 11.23
CA ALA A 72 3.90 -6.72 11.18
C ALA A 72 4.87 -7.50 10.29
N LEU A 73 5.31 -6.90 9.20
CA LEU A 73 6.21 -7.54 8.24
C LEU A 73 7.68 -7.31 8.57
N ARG A 74 7.96 -6.55 9.62
CA ARG A 74 9.32 -6.20 10.06
C ARG A 74 10.09 -5.43 9.00
N LEU A 75 9.41 -4.45 8.41
CA LEU A 75 9.98 -3.58 7.41
C LEU A 75 10.06 -2.16 7.93
N SER A 76 10.99 -1.40 7.39
CA SER A 76 11.06 0.03 7.67
C SER A 76 10.16 0.77 6.69
N PRO A 77 9.23 1.61 7.17
CA PRO A 77 8.40 2.40 6.25
C PRO A 77 9.24 3.27 5.32
N SER A 78 10.36 3.81 5.81
CA SER A 78 11.20 4.65 4.97
C SER A 78 11.81 3.85 3.82
N ASP A 79 12.17 2.59 4.05
CA ASP A 79 12.69 1.74 2.99
C ASP A 79 11.63 1.47 1.93
N ILE A 80 10.40 1.22 2.36
CA ILE A 80 9.29 0.96 1.44
C ILE A 80 9.03 2.20 0.58
N PHE A 81 8.97 3.37 1.21
CA PHE A 81 8.73 4.61 0.48
C PHE A 81 9.89 4.92 -0.47
N LEU A 82 11.12 4.68 -0.04
CA LEU A 82 12.28 4.92 -0.88
C LEU A 82 12.28 4.02 -2.11
N LYS A 83 11.98 2.75 -1.93
CA LYS A 83 11.91 1.83 -3.06
C LYS A 83 10.82 2.23 -4.05
N ALA A 84 9.64 2.58 -3.53
CA ALA A 84 8.53 3.01 -4.37
C ALA A 84 8.89 4.31 -5.10
N TYR A 85 9.52 5.24 -4.40
CA TYR A 85 9.91 6.52 -4.98
C TYR A 85 10.94 6.32 -6.09
N THR A 86 11.92 5.47 -5.86
CA THR A 86 12.97 5.19 -6.86
C THR A 86 12.35 4.54 -8.11
N ALA A 87 11.45 3.60 -7.92
CA ALA A 87 10.77 2.96 -9.04
C ALA A 87 9.92 3.97 -9.82
N HIS A 88 9.26 4.86 -9.09
CA HIS A 88 8.41 5.89 -9.70
C HIS A 88 9.26 6.86 -10.53
N GLU A 89 10.41 7.25 -10.00
CA GLU A 89 11.32 8.11 -10.75
C GLU A 89 11.79 7.47 -12.04
N LYS A 90 12.10 6.18 -11.99
CA LYS A 90 12.52 5.47 -13.18
C LYS A 90 11.43 5.45 -14.25
N GLU A 91 10.19 5.24 -13.83
CA GLU A 91 9.07 5.25 -14.75
C GLU A 91 8.87 6.60 -15.41
N MET A 92 9.21 7.66 -14.68
CA MET A 92 9.04 9.01 -15.20
C MET A 92 10.24 9.47 -16.03
N GLY A 93 11.25 8.65 -16.14
CA GLY A 93 12.44 9.00 -16.93
C GLY A 93 13.42 9.89 -16.22
N LEU A 94 13.36 9.91 -14.91
CA LEU A 94 14.25 10.78 -14.12
C LEU A 94 15.52 10.08 -13.71
#